data_fa7ffc88f00cbf78078739e77cc944a4
#
_entry.id   fa7ffc88f00cbf78078739e77cc944a4
#
_cell.length_a   1.000
_cell.length_b   1.000
_cell.length_c   1.000
_cell.angle_alpha   90.00
_cell.angle_beta   90.00
_cell.angle_gamma   90.00
#
_symmetry.space_group_name_H-M   'P 1'
#
loop_
_entity.id
_entity.type
_entity.pdbx_description
1 polymer ?
#
loop_
_entity_poly.entity_id
_entity_poly.type
_entity_poly.pdbx_seq_one_letter_code
_entity_poly.pdbx_strand_id
1 'polypeptide(L)'
;MAYTEPVLTKRIDPDPAKRKTVWYEQYVATGGYAQLRRAVDMTPADIIKVVSDSGLRGRGGAGFSAGQKWSFIPKEKKGPHYLAVNADESEPGTFKDRYLIDYDPHGMLEGIAIASIATQCDVAYIFIRGEYHRQAKVLERALREAYDNGVFGQGGIFGSKHKVECYVHRGAGAYICGEETGLLEALEGKRGWPRNKPDRKSVV
;
A
#
# COMPACT_ATOMS: atom_id res chain seq x y z
N MET A 1 -16.63 9.79 19.26
CA MET A 1 -16.51 11.10 18.62
C MET A 1 -16.63 10.92 17.12
N ALA A 2 -17.53 11.62 16.45
CA ALA A 2 -17.57 11.63 15.00
C ALA A 2 -16.36 12.44 14.50
N TYR A 3 -15.56 11.88 13.61
CA TYR A 3 -14.51 12.62 12.93
C TYR A 3 -15.19 13.70 12.07
N THR A 4 -14.98 14.95 12.39
CA THR A 4 -15.53 16.10 11.65
C THR A 4 -14.70 16.40 10.40
N GLU A 5 -13.46 15.91 10.33
CA GLU A 5 -12.57 16.12 9.18
C GLU A 5 -12.26 14.80 8.45
N PRO A 6 -12.23 14.81 7.12
CA PRO A 6 -11.89 13.63 6.34
C PRO A 6 -10.42 13.24 6.54
N VAL A 7 -10.16 11.98 6.89
CA VAL A 7 -8.79 11.48 7.09
C VAL A 7 -8.12 11.13 5.76
N LEU A 8 -8.75 10.29 4.95
CA LEU A 8 -8.17 9.80 3.69
C LEU A 8 -8.23 10.83 2.56
N THR A 9 -9.20 11.74 2.58
CA THR A 9 -9.44 12.70 1.50
C THR A 9 -9.12 14.13 1.89
N LYS A 10 -8.44 14.34 3.01
CA LYS A 10 -8.13 15.68 3.53
C LYS A 10 -7.33 16.58 2.56
N ARG A 11 -6.58 15.97 1.64
CA ARG A 11 -5.80 16.67 0.61
C ARG A 11 -6.52 16.80 -0.72
N ILE A 12 -7.68 16.20 -0.85
CA ILE A 12 -8.45 16.18 -2.10
C ILE A 12 -9.51 17.28 -2.02
N ASP A 13 -9.47 18.22 -2.96
CA ASP A 13 -10.47 19.29 -2.99
C ASP A 13 -11.88 18.71 -3.13
N PRO A 14 -12.84 19.14 -2.29
CA PRO A 14 -14.22 18.67 -2.40
C PRO A 14 -14.87 19.06 -3.73
N ASP A 15 -14.48 20.22 -4.32
CA ASP A 15 -14.93 20.66 -5.64
C ASP A 15 -14.24 19.83 -6.74
N PRO A 16 -14.99 19.02 -7.52
CA PRO A 16 -14.41 18.22 -8.60
C PRO A 16 -13.63 19.01 -9.62
N ALA A 17 -14.01 20.26 -9.90
CA ALA A 17 -13.35 21.12 -10.89
C ALA A 17 -11.96 21.61 -10.42
N LYS A 18 -11.69 21.56 -9.13
CA LYS A 18 -10.43 22.01 -8.52
C LYS A 18 -9.47 20.87 -8.17
N ARG A 19 -9.93 19.63 -8.26
CA ARG A 19 -9.12 18.46 -7.92
C ARG A 19 -7.88 18.34 -8.78
N LYS A 20 -6.74 18.23 -8.11
CA LYS A 20 -5.43 18.00 -8.74
C LYS A 20 -4.71 16.89 -7.98
N THR A 21 -3.87 16.15 -8.69
CA THR A 21 -2.99 15.16 -8.06
C THR A 21 -2.00 15.89 -7.15
N VAL A 22 -1.92 15.45 -5.91
CA VAL A 22 -0.98 15.97 -4.91
C VAL A 22 0.35 15.24 -5.11
N TRP A 23 1.35 15.97 -5.64
CA TRP A 23 2.69 15.44 -5.87
C TRP A 23 3.56 15.60 -4.63
N TYR A 24 4.79 15.07 -4.67
CA TYR A 24 5.68 14.96 -3.52
C TYR A 24 5.82 16.25 -2.70
N GLU A 25 6.17 17.36 -3.34
CA GLU A 25 6.39 18.64 -2.63
C GLU A 25 5.14 19.12 -1.90
N GLN A 26 3.98 19.05 -2.55
CA GLN A 26 2.70 19.41 -1.96
C GLN A 26 2.30 18.46 -0.83
N TYR A 27 2.60 17.16 -1.01
CA TYR A 27 2.33 16.15 0.01
C TYR A 27 3.12 16.43 1.28
N VAL A 28 4.43 16.69 1.15
CA VAL A 28 5.32 17.05 2.27
C VAL A 28 4.89 18.36 2.93
N ALA A 29 4.56 19.39 2.15
CA ALA A 29 4.12 20.69 2.66
C ALA A 29 2.85 20.60 3.52
N THR A 30 2.02 19.58 3.29
CA THR A 30 0.79 19.30 4.08
C THR A 30 0.99 18.25 5.18
N GLY A 31 2.23 18.00 5.59
CA GLY A 31 2.58 17.08 6.67
C GLY A 31 2.67 15.61 6.24
N GLY A 32 2.74 15.34 4.93
CA GLY A 32 3.01 14.00 4.40
C GLY A 32 4.40 13.50 4.77
N TYR A 33 4.54 12.18 4.83
CA TYR A 33 5.74 11.46 5.28
C TYR A 33 6.19 11.73 6.72
N ALA A 34 5.49 12.56 7.48
CA ALA A 34 5.83 12.80 8.88
C ALA A 34 5.66 11.54 9.74
N GLN A 35 4.64 10.73 9.46
CA GLN A 35 4.41 9.48 10.19
C GLN A 35 5.41 8.40 9.79
N LEU A 36 5.82 8.35 8.52
CA LEU A 36 6.88 7.46 8.08
C LEU A 36 8.22 7.79 8.76
N ARG A 37 8.56 9.08 8.87
CA ARG A 37 9.78 9.50 9.61
C ARG A 37 9.76 9.07 11.08
N ARG A 38 8.60 9.09 11.72
CA ARG A 38 8.45 8.53 13.08
C ARG A 38 8.56 7.02 13.10
N ALA A 39 7.93 6.33 12.13
CA ALA A 39 7.92 4.88 12.05
C ALA A 39 9.31 4.27 11.84
N VAL A 40 10.21 4.99 11.16
CA VAL A 40 11.60 4.57 10.93
C VAL A 40 12.36 4.30 12.24
N ASP A 41 12.05 5.06 13.30
CA ASP A 41 12.69 4.93 14.61
C ASP A 41 11.94 3.96 15.56
N MET A 42 10.79 3.42 15.12
CA MET A 42 9.99 2.50 15.91
C MET A 42 10.36 1.04 15.66
N THR A 43 10.05 0.17 16.62
CA THR A 43 10.13 -1.27 16.37
C THR A 43 8.92 -1.74 15.55
N PRO A 44 9.04 -2.82 14.76
CA PRO A 44 7.91 -3.43 14.06
C PRO A 44 6.71 -3.71 14.98
N ALA A 45 6.98 -4.19 16.19
CA ALA A 45 5.95 -4.49 17.18
C ALA A 45 5.20 -3.24 17.64
N ASP A 46 5.90 -2.11 17.83
CA ASP A 46 5.28 -0.85 18.23
C ASP A 46 4.40 -0.28 17.13
N ILE A 47 4.84 -0.38 15.87
CA ILE A 47 4.04 0.05 14.71
C ILE A 47 2.76 -0.80 14.65
N ILE A 48 2.88 -2.13 14.73
CA ILE A 48 1.74 -3.05 14.74
C ILE A 48 0.77 -2.71 15.88
N LYS A 49 1.31 -2.41 17.07
CA LYS A 49 0.49 -2.00 18.21
C LYS A 49 -0.28 -0.72 17.92
N VAL A 50 0.36 0.32 17.42
CA VAL A 50 -0.30 1.60 17.07
C VAL A 50 -1.41 1.37 16.05
N VAL A 51 -1.17 0.56 15.02
CA VAL A 51 -2.18 0.23 14.01
C VAL A 51 -3.33 -0.59 14.60
N SER A 52 -3.05 -1.52 15.52
CA SER A 52 -4.09 -2.30 16.22
C SER A 52 -4.95 -1.40 17.10
N ASP A 53 -4.32 -0.53 17.90
CA ASP A 53 -5.00 0.39 18.82
C ASP A 53 -5.86 1.41 18.07
N SER A 54 -5.47 1.78 16.84
CA SER A 54 -6.26 2.67 15.97
C SER A 54 -7.57 2.06 15.48
N GLY A 55 -7.72 0.74 15.56
CA GLY A 55 -8.87 0.02 15.03
C GLY A 55 -8.97 0.00 13.51
N LEU A 56 -7.87 0.28 12.79
CA LEU A 56 -7.83 0.27 11.33
C LEU A 56 -8.22 -1.11 10.79
N ARG A 57 -9.15 -1.10 9.82
CA ARG A 57 -9.67 -2.31 9.17
C ARG A 57 -9.48 -2.26 7.67
N GLY A 58 -9.32 -3.44 7.07
CA GLY A 58 -9.30 -3.59 5.62
C GLY A 58 -10.59 -3.07 4.97
N ARG A 59 -10.46 -2.56 3.76
CA ARG A 59 -11.57 -2.02 2.95
C ARG A 59 -11.84 -2.84 1.68
N GLY A 60 -11.31 -4.05 1.61
CA GLY A 60 -11.53 -4.99 0.51
C GLY A 60 -12.75 -5.92 0.68
N GLY A 61 -13.59 -5.70 1.67
CA GLY A 61 -14.83 -6.46 1.91
C GLY A 61 -14.95 -7.00 3.34
N ALA A 62 -14.06 -7.90 3.76
CA ALA A 62 -14.15 -8.60 5.06
C ALA A 62 -13.94 -7.71 6.30
N GLY A 63 -13.39 -6.52 6.16
CA GLY A 63 -13.20 -5.59 7.28
C GLY A 63 -12.26 -6.13 8.39
N PHE A 64 -11.31 -7.00 8.03
CA PHE A 64 -10.37 -7.59 8.99
C PHE A 64 -9.46 -6.53 9.60
N SER A 65 -9.08 -6.68 10.88
CA SER A 65 -8.17 -5.75 11.55
C SER A 65 -6.78 -5.77 10.90
N ALA A 66 -6.30 -4.60 10.45
CA ALA A 66 -5.01 -4.48 9.79
C ALA A 66 -3.85 -4.84 10.74
N GLY A 67 -3.86 -4.32 11.97
CA GLY A 67 -2.83 -4.62 12.95
C GLY A 67 -2.80 -6.10 13.35
N GLN A 68 -3.97 -6.72 13.50
CA GLN A 68 -4.03 -8.16 13.75
C GLN A 68 -3.48 -8.97 12.57
N LYS A 69 -3.79 -8.58 11.33
CA LYS A 69 -3.23 -9.25 10.15
C LYS A 69 -1.71 -9.16 10.12
N TRP A 70 -1.16 -7.99 10.43
CA TRP A 70 0.30 -7.79 10.45
C TRP A 70 0.98 -8.57 11.58
N SER A 71 0.28 -8.83 12.70
CA SER A 71 0.83 -9.63 13.80
C SER A 71 0.99 -11.12 13.50
N PHE A 72 0.36 -11.62 12.44
CA PHE A 72 0.49 -13.03 12.01
C PHE A 72 1.79 -13.33 11.27
N ILE A 73 2.54 -12.30 10.88
CA ILE A 73 3.79 -12.49 10.14
C ILE A 73 4.83 -13.16 11.05
N PRO A 74 5.52 -14.20 10.57
CA PRO A 74 6.57 -14.86 11.34
C PRO A 74 7.64 -13.87 11.79
N LYS A 75 8.00 -13.90 13.07
CA LYS A 75 9.06 -13.04 13.63
C LYS A 75 10.45 -13.40 13.10
N GLU A 76 10.65 -14.68 12.80
CA GLU A 76 11.90 -15.16 12.19
C GLU A 76 11.85 -15.04 10.67
N LYS A 77 12.72 -14.22 10.14
CA LYS A 77 12.84 -14.00 8.70
C LYS A 77 13.75 -15.07 8.09
N LYS A 78 13.16 -16.02 7.35
CA LYS A 78 13.89 -17.11 6.69
C LYS A 78 14.27 -16.82 5.23
N GLY A 79 13.93 -15.65 4.72
CA GLY A 79 14.16 -15.24 3.33
C GLY A 79 13.59 -13.85 3.07
N PRO A 80 13.52 -13.40 1.80
CA PRO A 80 12.92 -12.13 1.46
C PRO A 80 11.41 -12.16 1.75
N HIS A 81 10.91 -11.12 2.40
CA HIS A 81 9.48 -10.90 2.61
C HIS A 81 8.94 -9.95 1.55
N TYR A 82 7.76 -10.27 1.04
CA TYR A 82 7.08 -9.50 0.00
C TYR A 82 5.77 -8.92 0.53
N LEU A 83 5.50 -7.66 0.19
CA LEU A 83 4.22 -7.01 0.44
C LEU A 83 3.45 -6.91 -0.88
N ALA A 84 2.37 -7.66 -1.01
CA ALA A 84 1.46 -7.50 -2.13
C ALA A 84 0.35 -6.49 -1.78
N VAL A 85 0.37 -5.36 -2.45
CA VAL A 85 -0.62 -4.28 -2.29
C VAL A 85 -1.68 -4.45 -3.36
N ASN A 86 -2.86 -4.88 -2.95
CA ASN A 86 -3.97 -5.11 -3.85
C ASN A 86 -4.64 -3.80 -4.25
N ALA A 87 -4.38 -3.33 -5.46
CA ALA A 87 -5.04 -2.21 -6.12
C ALA A 87 -5.83 -2.68 -7.37
N ASP A 88 -6.24 -3.95 -7.39
CA ASP A 88 -7.18 -4.49 -8.38
C ASP A 88 -8.62 -4.19 -7.96
N GLU A 89 -9.08 -2.99 -8.27
CA GLU A 89 -10.44 -2.55 -8.00
C GLU A 89 -11.36 -2.91 -9.17
N SER A 90 -11.80 -4.16 -9.20
CA SER A 90 -12.57 -4.72 -10.32
C SER A 90 -14.05 -4.95 -10.00
N GLU A 91 -14.47 -4.79 -8.74
CA GLU A 91 -15.88 -4.93 -8.35
C GLU A 91 -16.72 -3.82 -9.01
N PRO A 92 -17.81 -4.16 -9.73
CA PRO A 92 -18.69 -3.19 -10.34
C PRO A 92 -19.22 -2.13 -9.36
N GLY A 93 -19.17 -0.86 -9.75
CA GLY A 93 -19.60 0.26 -8.91
C GLY A 93 -18.59 0.74 -7.88
N THR A 94 -17.44 0.07 -7.71
CA THR A 94 -16.37 0.48 -6.79
C THR A 94 -15.42 1.48 -7.47
N PHE A 95 -15.10 2.57 -6.77
CA PHE A 95 -14.22 3.63 -7.27
C PHE A 95 -13.37 4.32 -6.18
N LYS A 96 -13.25 3.71 -5.01
CA LYS A 96 -12.53 4.30 -3.86
C LYS A 96 -11.02 4.34 -4.07
N ASP A 97 -10.43 3.27 -4.62
CA ASP A 97 -8.99 3.11 -4.74
C ASP A 97 -8.45 3.99 -5.87
N ARG A 98 -9.05 3.95 -7.05
CA ARG A 98 -8.68 4.83 -8.16
C ARG A 98 -8.79 6.31 -7.81
N TYR A 99 -9.77 6.67 -6.98
CA TYR A 99 -9.94 8.04 -6.51
C TYR A 99 -8.76 8.50 -5.65
N LEU A 100 -8.33 7.67 -4.70
CA LEU A 100 -7.17 7.97 -3.86
C LEU A 100 -5.87 7.99 -4.67
N ILE A 101 -5.69 7.03 -5.58
CA ILE A 101 -4.52 6.97 -6.47
C ILE A 101 -4.44 8.21 -7.36
N ASP A 102 -5.55 8.65 -7.94
CA ASP A 102 -5.58 9.82 -8.82
C ASP A 102 -5.18 11.12 -8.11
N TYR A 103 -5.54 11.27 -6.83
CA TYR A 103 -5.42 12.55 -6.15
C TYR A 103 -4.42 12.59 -4.99
N ASP A 104 -4.18 11.48 -4.27
CA ASP A 104 -3.20 11.41 -3.17
C ASP A 104 -2.34 10.13 -3.22
N PRO A 105 -1.57 9.90 -4.32
CA PRO A 105 -0.78 8.68 -4.48
C PRO A 105 0.32 8.55 -3.41
N HIS A 106 0.88 9.66 -2.92
CA HIS A 106 1.91 9.63 -1.88
C HIS A 106 1.38 9.17 -0.53
N GLY A 107 0.08 9.39 -0.23
CA GLY A 107 -0.56 8.81 0.95
C GLY A 107 -0.56 7.28 0.93
N MET A 108 -0.78 6.68 -0.24
CA MET A 108 -0.66 5.24 -0.44
C MET A 108 0.80 4.78 -0.28
N LEU A 109 1.76 5.48 -0.89
CA LEU A 109 3.19 5.12 -0.82
C LEU A 109 3.74 5.23 0.62
N GLU A 110 3.33 6.25 1.39
CA GLU A 110 3.67 6.36 2.81
C GLU A 110 3.13 5.15 3.60
N GLY A 111 1.87 4.77 3.35
CA GLY A 111 1.26 3.59 3.97
C GLY A 111 1.99 2.29 3.63
N ILE A 112 2.43 2.11 2.38
CA ILE A 112 3.22 0.96 1.94
C ILE A 112 4.57 0.92 2.66
N ALA A 113 5.27 2.04 2.77
CA ALA A 113 6.55 2.11 3.44
C ALA A 113 6.43 1.77 4.94
N ILE A 114 5.41 2.33 5.64
CA ILE A 114 5.13 2.00 7.04
C ILE A 114 4.78 0.52 7.21
N ALA A 115 3.91 -0.02 6.34
CA ALA A 115 3.55 -1.43 6.36
C ALA A 115 4.78 -2.32 6.14
N SER A 116 5.67 -1.95 5.23
CA SER A 116 6.90 -2.71 4.96
C SER A 116 7.85 -2.74 6.17
N ILE A 117 7.97 -1.63 6.92
CA ILE A 117 8.74 -1.63 8.17
C ILE A 117 8.09 -2.56 9.20
N ALA A 118 6.78 -2.42 9.42
CA ALA A 118 6.03 -3.20 10.40
C ALA A 118 6.06 -4.70 10.13
N THR A 119 6.02 -5.08 8.85
CA THR A 119 5.99 -6.47 8.39
C THR A 119 7.35 -7.01 7.96
N GLN A 120 8.39 -6.18 8.08
CA GLN A 120 9.77 -6.51 7.70
C GLN A 120 9.90 -6.97 6.24
N CYS A 121 9.10 -6.38 5.35
CA CYS A 121 9.15 -6.68 3.92
C CYS A 121 10.34 -5.98 3.24
N ASP A 122 10.96 -6.67 2.28
CA ASP A 122 12.07 -6.17 1.47
C ASP A 122 11.58 -5.57 0.17
N VAL A 123 10.48 -6.10 -0.35
CA VAL A 123 9.92 -5.71 -1.65
C VAL A 123 8.40 -5.56 -1.54
N ALA A 124 7.89 -4.47 -2.06
CA ALA A 124 6.46 -4.22 -2.21
C ALA A 124 6.06 -4.24 -3.70
N TYR A 125 4.98 -4.93 -4.02
CA TYR A 125 4.35 -4.91 -5.34
C TYR A 125 2.97 -4.28 -5.26
N ILE A 126 2.77 -3.18 -5.97
CA ILE A 126 1.45 -2.58 -6.15
C ILE A 126 0.81 -3.24 -7.36
N PHE A 127 -0.09 -4.20 -7.14
CA PHE A 127 -0.82 -4.85 -8.21
C PHE A 127 -2.04 -4.00 -8.57
N ILE A 128 -1.96 -3.29 -9.70
CA ILE A 128 -3.02 -2.41 -10.16
C ILE A 128 -3.80 -3.05 -11.33
N ARG A 129 -5.11 -2.85 -11.33
CA ARG A 129 -6.02 -3.29 -12.40
C ARG A 129 -5.52 -2.86 -13.77
N GLY A 130 -5.56 -3.79 -14.74
CA GLY A 130 -5.03 -3.57 -16.09
C GLY A 130 -5.64 -2.40 -16.83
N GLU A 131 -6.94 -2.12 -16.62
CA GLU A 131 -7.68 -1.01 -17.23
C GLU A 131 -7.35 0.37 -16.63
N TYR A 132 -6.66 0.41 -15.49
CA TYR A 132 -6.31 1.66 -14.81
C TYR A 132 -5.02 2.30 -15.37
N HIS A 133 -4.99 2.53 -16.70
CA HIS A 133 -3.83 3.10 -17.39
C HIS A 133 -3.38 4.45 -16.83
N ARG A 134 -4.34 5.33 -16.53
CA ARG A 134 -4.05 6.65 -15.96
C ARG A 134 -3.48 6.52 -14.58
N GLN A 135 -4.13 5.75 -13.72
CA GLN A 135 -3.71 5.54 -12.33
C GLN A 135 -2.34 4.86 -12.24
N ALA A 136 -2.05 3.91 -13.14
CA ALA A 136 -0.73 3.30 -13.23
C ALA A 136 0.36 4.35 -13.52
N LYS A 137 0.13 5.26 -14.49
CA LYS A 137 1.07 6.36 -14.79
C LYS A 137 1.24 7.33 -13.61
N VAL A 138 0.16 7.60 -12.87
CA VAL A 138 0.21 8.43 -11.64
C VAL A 138 1.09 7.76 -10.60
N LEU A 139 0.87 6.46 -10.34
CA LEU A 139 1.69 5.69 -9.39
C LEU A 139 3.15 5.60 -9.82
N GLU A 140 3.43 5.33 -11.09
CA GLU A 140 4.79 5.26 -11.62
C GLU A 140 5.55 6.59 -11.46
N ARG A 141 4.85 7.72 -11.65
CA ARG A 141 5.43 9.04 -11.39
C ARG A 141 5.65 9.27 -9.90
N ALA A 142 4.62 9.07 -9.07
CA ALA A 142 4.74 9.26 -7.63
C ALA A 142 5.82 8.35 -7.02
N LEU A 143 5.96 7.13 -7.54
CA LEU A 143 6.99 6.19 -7.10
C LEU A 143 8.40 6.68 -7.46
N ARG A 144 8.61 7.25 -8.66
CA ARG A 144 9.89 7.90 -9.01
C ARG A 144 10.20 9.04 -8.05
N GLU A 145 9.24 9.95 -7.82
CA GLU A 145 9.40 11.03 -6.84
C GLU A 145 9.75 10.50 -5.45
N ALA A 146 9.14 9.38 -5.03
CA ALA A 146 9.44 8.73 -3.75
C ALA A 146 10.86 8.14 -3.68
N TYR A 147 11.34 7.51 -4.77
CA TYR A 147 12.73 7.04 -4.87
C TYR A 147 13.73 8.19 -4.84
N ASP A 148 13.49 9.24 -5.63
CA ASP A 148 14.36 10.43 -5.72
C ASP A 148 14.51 11.13 -4.35
N ASN A 149 13.51 10.97 -3.48
CA ASN A 149 13.50 11.56 -2.15
C ASN A 149 13.76 10.55 -1.00
N GLY A 150 14.26 9.36 -1.32
CA GLY A 150 14.72 8.38 -0.34
C GLY A 150 13.62 7.70 0.46
N VAL A 151 12.39 7.63 -0.06
CA VAL A 151 11.30 6.87 0.58
C VAL A 151 11.48 5.37 0.35
N PHE A 152 12.01 4.99 -0.81
CA PHE A 152 12.30 3.61 -1.18
C PHE A 152 13.74 3.45 -1.68
N GLY A 153 14.21 2.21 -1.78
CA GLY A 153 15.47 1.83 -2.40
C GLY A 153 16.53 1.34 -1.43
N GLN A 154 17.67 0.94 -2.01
CA GLN A 154 18.79 0.33 -1.29
C GLN A 154 19.51 1.27 -0.31
N GLY A 155 19.33 2.58 -0.45
CA GLY A 155 19.82 3.57 0.51
C GLY A 155 19.10 3.55 1.86
N GLY A 156 18.01 2.81 1.95
CA GLY A 156 17.10 2.76 3.10
C GLY A 156 16.16 3.95 3.19
N ILE A 157 15.01 3.73 3.80
CA ILE A 157 13.98 4.75 3.98
C ILE A 157 14.57 5.93 4.77
N PHE A 158 14.70 7.07 4.11
CA PHE A 158 15.35 8.28 4.64
C PHE A 158 16.75 8.02 5.23
N GLY A 159 17.53 7.12 4.61
CA GLY A 159 18.88 6.76 5.07
C GLY A 159 18.91 5.79 6.26
N SER A 160 17.78 5.20 6.62
CA SER A 160 17.70 4.25 7.71
C SER A 160 18.17 2.84 7.32
N LYS A 161 18.16 1.93 8.29
CA LYS A 161 18.43 0.49 8.06
C LYS A 161 17.33 -0.23 7.25
N HIS A 162 16.14 0.35 7.15
CA HIS A 162 14.99 -0.28 6.48
C HIS A 162 15.07 -0.06 4.98
N LYS A 163 15.45 -1.09 4.24
CA LYS A 163 15.57 -1.08 2.78
C LYS A 163 14.36 -1.74 2.18
N VAL A 164 13.64 -1.03 1.34
CA VAL A 164 12.43 -1.51 0.69
C VAL A 164 12.45 -1.09 -0.77
N GLU A 165 12.31 -2.07 -1.66
CA GLU A 165 12.03 -1.82 -3.07
C GLU A 165 10.51 -1.82 -3.31
N CYS A 166 10.03 -0.97 -4.21
CA CYS A 166 8.61 -0.90 -4.53
C CYS A 166 8.40 -0.86 -6.05
N TYR A 167 7.47 -1.67 -6.54
CA TYR A 167 7.19 -1.79 -7.97
C TYR A 167 5.70 -1.70 -8.25
N VAL A 168 5.35 -1.07 -9.38
CA VAL A 168 4.00 -1.11 -9.93
C VAL A 168 3.90 -2.26 -10.91
N HIS A 169 3.01 -3.21 -10.63
CA HIS A 169 2.68 -4.32 -11.51
C HIS A 169 1.28 -4.13 -12.08
N ARG A 170 1.17 -4.10 -13.39
CA ARG A 170 -0.12 -3.96 -14.08
C ARG A 170 -0.72 -5.32 -14.37
N GLY A 171 -1.93 -5.56 -13.86
CA GLY A 171 -2.72 -6.73 -14.20
C GLY A 171 -3.17 -6.73 -15.67
N ALA A 172 -3.70 -7.86 -16.11
CA ALA A 172 -4.20 -8.08 -17.48
C ALA A 172 -5.74 -7.98 -17.60
N GLY A 173 -6.42 -7.39 -16.60
CA GLY A 173 -7.86 -7.13 -16.63
C GLY A 173 -8.75 -8.27 -16.13
N ALA A 174 -8.20 -9.27 -15.44
CA ALA A 174 -8.99 -10.34 -14.86
C ALA A 174 -9.49 -9.99 -13.46
N TYR A 175 -10.82 -9.93 -13.26
CA TYR A 175 -11.49 -9.68 -11.97
C TYR A 175 -10.95 -10.58 -10.85
N ILE A 176 -10.70 -11.87 -11.17
CA ILE A 176 -10.24 -12.86 -10.18
C ILE A 176 -8.87 -12.53 -9.56
N CYS A 177 -8.08 -11.68 -10.20
CA CYS A 177 -6.80 -11.20 -9.64
C CYS A 177 -6.99 -10.23 -8.46
N GLY A 178 -8.20 -9.80 -8.14
CA GLY A 178 -8.53 -9.15 -6.88
C GLY A 178 -8.59 -10.11 -5.68
N GLU A 179 -8.70 -11.42 -5.92
CA GLU A 179 -8.56 -12.45 -4.89
C GLU A 179 -7.08 -12.68 -4.58
N GLU A 180 -6.71 -12.83 -3.30
CA GLU A 180 -5.31 -12.82 -2.84
C GLU A 180 -4.44 -13.87 -3.53
N THR A 181 -4.93 -15.09 -3.73
CA THR A 181 -4.14 -16.18 -4.34
C THR A 181 -4.09 -16.06 -5.85
N GLY A 182 -5.14 -15.57 -6.50
CA GLY A 182 -5.15 -15.24 -7.92
C GLY A 182 -4.19 -14.09 -8.24
N LEU A 183 -4.11 -13.09 -7.37
CA LEU A 183 -3.15 -12.00 -7.46
C LEU A 183 -1.71 -12.52 -7.39
N LEU A 184 -1.42 -13.40 -6.42
CA LEU A 184 -0.08 -13.99 -6.28
C LEU A 184 0.32 -14.81 -7.49
N GLU A 185 -0.59 -15.65 -8.03
CA GLU A 185 -0.35 -16.39 -9.26
C GLU A 185 -0.01 -15.46 -10.45
N ALA A 186 -0.76 -14.35 -10.56
CA ALA A 186 -0.51 -13.36 -11.61
C ALA A 186 0.84 -12.62 -11.43
N LEU A 187 1.23 -12.28 -10.20
CA LEU A 187 2.55 -11.73 -9.90
C LEU A 187 3.69 -12.71 -10.23
N GLU A 188 3.45 -14.01 -10.06
CA GLU A 188 4.39 -15.06 -10.41
C GLU A 188 4.44 -15.36 -11.93
N GLY A 189 3.73 -14.59 -12.76
CA GLY A 189 3.70 -14.75 -14.21
C GLY A 189 2.85 -15.92 -14.70
N LYS A 190 2.00 -16.48 -13.84
CA LYS A 190 1.07 -17.56 -14.15
C LYS A 190 -0.32 -17.02 -14.47
N ARG A 191 -1.23 -17.92 -14.89
CA ARG A 191 -2.64 -17.56 -14.96
C ARG A 191 -3.18 -17.26 -13.57
N GLY A 192 -3.94 -16.19 -13.40
CA GLY A 192 -4.51 -15.75 -12.14
C GLY A 192 -5.60 -16.68 -11.58
N TRP A 193 -5.36 -17.96 -11.53
CA TRP A 193 -6.27 -18.93 -10.95
C TRP A 193 -6.05 -19.02 -9.45
N PRO A 194 -7.10 -18.87 -8.63
CA PRO A 194 -6.98 -19.07 -7.20
C PRO A 194 -6.45 -20.46 -6.88
N ARG A 195 -5.48 -20.53 -5.99
CA ARG A 195 -4.97 -21.80 -5.48
C ARG A 195 -5.62 -22.17 -4.16
N ASN A 196 -5.64 -23.46 -3.84
CA ASN A 196 -6.02 -23.87 -2.49
C ASN A 196 -5.10 -23.19 -1.49
N LYS A 197 -5.69 -22.52 -0.50
CA LYS A 197 -4.90 -21.91 0.55
C LYS A 197 -4.14 -22.98 1.29
N PRO A 198 -2.81 -22.97 1.26
CA PRO A 198 -2.05 -23.80 2.17
C PRO A 198 -2.42 -23.39 3.57
N ASP A 199 -2.19 -24.28 4.53
CA ASP A 199 -2.53 -24.09 5.94
C ASP A 199 -2.33 -22.63 6.39
N ARG A 200 -3.22 -22.08 7.21
CA ARG A 200 -3.31 -20.66 7.61
C ARG A 200 -1.99 -19.99 8.04
N LYS A 201 -0.93 -20.75 8.18
CA LYS A 201 0.43 -20.30 8.54
C LYS A 201 1.29 -19.82 7.38
N SER A 202 0.85 -19.98 6.12
CA SER A 202 1.69 -19.73 4.95
C SER A 202 1.17 -18.65 3.99
N VAL A 203 0.07 -17.97 4.31
CA VAL A 203 -0.46 -16.84 3.55
C VAL A 203 -0.50 -15.61 4.44
N VAL A 204 0.53 -14.80 4.30
CA VAL A 204 0.61 -13.46 4.85
C VAL A 204 0.77 -12.50 3.69
#